data_88b3f2f8a35ddb5bcdbb5335ccc79690
#
_entry.id   88b3f2f8a35ddb5bcdbb5335ccc79690
#
_cell.length_a   1.000
_cell.length_b   1.000
_cell.length_c   1.000
_cell.angle_alpha   90.00
_cell.angle_beta   90.00
_cell.angle_gamma   90.00
#
_symmetry.space_group_name_H-M   'P 1'
#
loop_
_entity.id
_entity.type
_entity.pdbx_description
1 polymer ?
#
loop_
_entity_poly.entity_id
_entity_poly.type
_entity_poly.pdbx_seq_one_letter_code
_entity_poly.pdbx_strand_id
1 'polypeptide(L)'
;PFNNGWTSSFLASNDQVAIESVVLDFIYSELPLPANADNFLHEAANIGNPPSGIAYAGKKLVSLGVHEHWNNPEQRMYSRNLGTGKGIELYRVPLDENRAAIEYFYADGTTLHYKVSNADEVRLNNMKLDNTEGHLCVGVDKTTDYRLEAIKHDKVVATQRLVLRNLQPIITCQTKEMLLNGSATINEDGSVEFKGEKGSSNGFIAWKAEIPYTGKYYLDISYEGGNPVPSYLYANGKLISENIGYLATTGNKRGNFIFPIDLEKGVNELRLEHPGRRSNKLYTITIAKEIN
;
A
#
# COMPACT_ATOMS: atom_id res chain seq x y z
N PRO A 1 8.25 21.19 -0.51
CA PRO A 1 7.40 20.88 -1.65
C PRO A 1 5.92 20.90 -1.22
N PHE A 2 5.02 21.29 -2.11
CA PHE A 2 3.58 21.30 -1.89
C PHE A 2 3.14 22.09 -0.65
N ASN A 3 3.83 23.19 -0.31
CA ASN A 3 3.59 24.02 0.88
C ASN A 3 3.54 23.24 2.20
N ASN A 4 4.39 22.23 2.33
CA ASN A 4 4.44 21.27 3.45
C ASN A 4 3.16 20.43 3.63
N GLY A 5 2.34 20.35 2.61
CA GLY A 5 1.14 19.50 2.55
C GLY A 5 1.31 18.33 1.58
N TRP A 6 0.32 17.47 1.56
CA TRP A 6 0.16 16.45 0.52
C TRP A 6 -0.64 17.03 -0.64
N THR A 7 -0.33 16.60 -1.86
CA THR A 7 -1.11 17.02 -3.05
C THR A 7 -2.56 16.59 -2.98
N SER A 8 -2.86 15.54 -2.20
CA SER A 8 -4.20 14.93 -2.06
C SER A 8 -4.89 14.70 -3.41
N SER A 9 -4.08 14.39 -4.43
CA SER A 9 -4.52 14.23 -5.81
C SER A 9 -4.42 12.78 -6.23
N PHE A 10 -5.39 12.32 -7.00
CA PHE A 10 -5.36 11.04 -7.68
C PHE A 10 -5.29 11.30 -9.18
N LEU A 11 -4.34 10.66 -9.86
CA LEU A 11 -4.17 10.74 -11.30
C LEU A 11 -4.56 9.41 -11.93
N ALA A 12 -5.29 9.42 -13.02
CA ALA A 12 -5.69 8.26 -13.77
C ALA A 12 -5.56 8.52 -15.28
N SER A 13 -5.01 7.57 -16.02
CA SER A 13 -4.90 7.59 -17.46
C SER A 13 -4.84 6.16 -18.02
N ASN A 14 -5.26 5.98 -19.25
CA ASN A 14 -4.98 4.77 -20.02
C ASN A 14 -3.68 4.88 -20.85
N ASP A 15 -3.01 6.03 -20.82
CA ASP A 15 -1.70 6.28 -21.40
C ASP A 15 -0.68 6.43 -20.26
N GLN A 16 0.19 5.43 -20.12
CA GLN A 16 1.18 5.38 -19.05
C GLN A 16 2.26 6.46 -19.17
N VAL A 17 2.59 6.89 -20.38
CA VAL A 17 3.58 7.96 -20.62
C VAL A 17 2.95 9.31 -20.28
N ALA A 18 1.71 9.54 -20.68
CA ALA A 18 1.00 10.78 -20.39
C ALA A 18 0.79 11.01 -18.90
N ILE A 19 0.43 9.98 -18.13
CA ILE A 19 0.26 10.14 -16.68
C ILE A 19 1.57 10.50 -15.98
N GLU A 20 2.69 9.86 -16.37
CA GLU A 20 4.00 10.17 -15.80
C GLU A 20 4.51 11.56 -16.22
N SER A 21 4.21 11.99 -17.45
CA SER A 21 4.51 13.37 -17.90
C SER A 21 3.84 14.40 -17.03
N VAL A 22 2.55 14.20 -16.72
CA VAL A 22 1.78 15.09 -15.83
C VAL A 22 2.36 15.07 -14.42
N VAL A 23 2.70 13.90 -13.87
CA VAL A 23 3.31 13.79 -12.53
C VAL A 23 4.63 14.53 -12.47
N LEU A 24 5.50 14.36 -13.48
CA LEU A 24 6.78 15.06 -13.54
C LEU A 24 6.62 16.58 -13.59
N ASP A 25 5.69 17.09 -14.37
CA ASP A 25 5.43 18.54 -14.42
C ASP A 25 5.03 19.09 -13.06
N PHE A 26 4.21 18.38 -12.29
CA PHE A 26 3.90 18.74 -10.91
C PHE A 26 5.16 18.74 -10.03
N ILE A 27 6.02 17.75 -10.16
CA ILE A 27 7.27 17.66 -9.39
C ILE A 27 8.23 18.77 -9.78
N TYR A 28 8.39 19.04 -11.09
CA TYR A 28 9.23 20.15 -11.59
C TYR A 28 8.79 21.51 -11.08
N SER A 29 7.50 21.72 -10.88
CA SER A 29 6.99 22.99 -10.34
C SER A 29 7.34 23.20 -8.86
N GLU A 30 7.73 22.14 -8.14
CA GLU A 30 8.00 22.16 -6.70
C GLU A 30 9.48 21.94 -6.37
N LEU A 31 10.20 21.22 -7.23
CA LEU A 31 11.59 20.82 -6.99
C LEU A 31 12.45 21.06 -8.24
N PRO A 32 13.67 21.60 -8.07
CA PRO A 32 14.63 21.67 -9.17
C PRO A 32 15.14 20.26 -9.48
N LEU A 33 14.64 19.65 -10.54
CA LEU A 33 15.13 18.38 -11.06
C LEU A 33 16.22 18.62 -12.13
N PRO A 34 17.11 17.64 -12.36
CA PRO A 34 18.05 17.70 -13.49
C PRO A 34 17.31 17.86 -14.82
N ALA A 35 17.86 18.59 -15.75
CA ALA A 35 17.26 18.89 -17.06
C ALA A 35 16.97 17.63 -17.92
N ASN A 36 17.50 16.49 -17.54
CA ASN A 36 17.31 15.20 -18.23
C ASN A 36 16.53 14.18 -17.41
N ALA A 37 15.81 14.62 -16.38
CA ALA A 37 15.06 13.70 -15.52
C ALA A 37 13.90 13.02 -16.25
N ASP A 38 13.45 13.57 -17.37
CA ASP A 38 12.36 13.08 -18.22
C ASP A 38 12.83 12.31 -19.47
N ASN A 39 14.15 12.10 -19.65
CA ASN A 39 14.68 11.39 -20.83
C ASN A 39 14.01 10.03 -21.06
N PHE A 40 13.66 9.31 -20.02
CA PHE A 40 12.97 8.03 -20.13
C PHE A 40 11.56 8.17 -20.73
N LEU A 41 10.88 9.30 -20.51
CA LEU A 41 9.57 9.57 -21.14
C LEU A 41 9.71 9.93 -22.61
N HIS A 42 10.73 10.72 -22.94
CA HIS A 42 11.06 10.97 -24.35
C HIS A 42 11.37 9.69 -25.10
N GLU A 43 12.10 8.77 -24.50
CA GLU A 43 12.39 7.47 -25.10
C GLU A 43 11.13 6.59 -25.21
N ALA A 44 10.32 6.52 -24.18
CA ALA A 44 9.08 5.76 -24.18
C ALA A 44 8.05 6.30 -25.18
N ALA A 45 7.98 7.61 -25.36
CA ALA A 45 7.10 8.26 -26.35
C ALA A 45 7.59 8.08 -27.78
N ASN A 46 8.90 8.01 -27.99
CA ASN A 46 9.52 8.01 -29.33
C ASN A 46 10.52 6.87 -29.53
N ILE A 47 10.12 5.66 -29.20
CA ILE A 47 10.96 4.45 -29.30
C ILE A 47 11.54 4.24 -30.72
N GLY A 48 10.85 4.69 -31.78
CA GLY A 48 11.34 4.62 -33.16
C GLY A 48 12.53 5.54 -33.46
N ASN A 49 12.75 6.55 -32.62
CA ASN A 49 13.88 7.52 -32.71
C ASN A 49 14.22 8.03 -31.30
N PRO A 50 14.74 7.17 -30.42
CA PRO A 50 14.98 7.55 -29.04
C PRO A 50 16.06 8.63 -28.93
N PRO A 51 15.95 9.59 -28.00
CA PRO A 51 16.94 10.64 -27.78
C PRO A 51 18.34 10.12 -27.45
N SER A 52 18.44 8.95 -26.80
CA SER A 52 19.72 8.29 -26.51
C SER A 52 20.45 7.78 -27.77
N GLY A 53 19.79 7.70 -28.91
CA GLY A 53 20.31 7.11 -30.14
C GLY A 53 20.52 5.60 -30.07
N ILE A 54 20.02 4.93 -29.04
CA ILE A 54 20.14 3.47 -28.89
C ILE A 54 19.25 2.76 -29.92
N ALA A 55 19.89 1.96 -30.79
CA ALA A 55 19.16 1.11 -31.72
C ALA A 55 18.71 -0.19 -31.05
N TYR A 56 17.42 -0.43 -31.03
CA TYR A 56 16.86 -1.70 -30.56
C TYR A 56 16.92 -2.73 -31.68
N ALA A 57 17.74 -3.75 -31.50
CA ALA A 57 18.11 -4.80 -32.47
C ALA A 57 16.98 -5.20 -33.43
N GLY A 58 16.96 -4.56 -34.62
CA GLY A 58 16.19 -5.01 -35.78
C GLY A 58 14.66 -4.94 -35.69
N LYS A 59 14.08 -4.49 -34.58
CA LYS A 59 12.62 -4.34 -34.44
C LYS A 59 12.23 -2.87 -34.34
N LYS A 60 11.33 -2.44 -35.21
CA LYS A 60 10.69 -1.12 -35.05
C LYS A 60 9.73 -1.19 -33.86
N LEU A 61 10.11 -0.59 -32.77
CA LEU A 61 9.24 -0.42 -31.60
C LEU A 61 8.25 0.72 -31.88
N VAL A 62 7.06 0.62 -31.26
CA VAL A 62 6.05 1.67 -31.34
C VAL A 62 6.10 2.52 -30.07
N SER A 63 5.66 3.79 -30.19
CA SER A 63 5.50 4.66 -29.01
C SER A 63 4.58 4.00 -27.98
N LEU A 64 4.94 4.13 -26.71
CA LEU A 64 4.16 3.64 -25.57
C LEU A 64 3.13 4.66 -25.09
N GLY A 65 3.15 5.88 -25.61
CA GLY A 65 2.25 6.94 -25.21
C GLY A 65 2.73 8.32 -25.60
N VAL A 66 2.12 9.35 -25.07
CA VAL A 66 2.38 10.75 -25.38
C VAL A 66 3.15 11.41 -24.25
N HIS A 67 4.30 12.02 -24.59
CA HIS A 67 5.06 12.88 -23.68
C HIS A 67 5.02 14.32 -24.18
N GLU A 68 4.61 15.22 -23.32
CA GLU A 68 4.70 16.67 -23.50
C GLU A 68 4.65 17.35 -22.14
N HIS A 69 5.12 18.61 -22.08
CA HIS A 69 5.03 19.45 -20.90
C HIS A 69 3.87 20.43 -21.02
N TRP A 70 3.33 20.84 -19.87
CA TRP A 70 2.34 21.92 -19.84
C TRP A 70 2.93 23.26 -20.23
N ASN A 71 2.06 24.19 -20.64
CA ASN A 71 2.48 25.50 -21.11
C ASN A 71 3.17 26.37 -20.03
N ASN A 72 2.72 26.29 -18.78
CA ASN A 72 3.33 26.96 -17.62
C ASN A 72 2.71 26.43 -16.31
N PRO A 73 3.40 26.62 -15.16
CA PRO A 73 2.93 26.14 -13.85
C PRO A 73 1.61 26.77 -13.35
N GLU A 74 1.26 27.95 -13.82
CA GLU A 74 0.04 28.67 -13.41
C GLU A 74 -1.20 28.11 -14.09
N GLN A 75 -1.15 27.91 -15.40
CA GLN A 75 -2.29 27.40 -16.18
C GLN A 75 -2.34 25.88 -16.21
N ARG A 76 -1.15 25.23 -16.31
CA ARG A 76 -1.00 23.77 -16.37
C ARG A 76 -1.87 23.15 -17.47
N MET A 77 -1.77 23.69 -18.68
CA MET A 77 -2.52 23.27 -19.87
C MET A 77 -1.61 22.61 -20.88
N TYR A 78 -2.08 21.50 -21.44
CA TYR A 78 -1.41 20.74 -22.50
C TYR A 78 -1.98 21.05 -23.88
N SER A 79 -1.38 20.50 -24.91
CA SER A 79 -1.72 20.85 -26.30
C SER A 79 -3.20 20.59 -26.63
N ARG A 80 -3.82 19.54 -26.11
CA ARG A 80 -5.26 19.29 -26.32
C ARG A 80 -6.13 20.26 -25.53
N ASN A 81 -5.74 20.63 -24.33
CA ASN A 81 -6.45 21.65 -23.55
C ASN A 81 -6.44 23.02 -24.26
N LEU A 82 -5.34 23.31 -24.99
CA LEU A 82 -5.17 24.54 -25.74
C LEU A 82 -5.76 24.49 -27.16
N GLY A 83 -6.20 23.30 -27.61
CA GLY A 83 -6.68 23.09 -28.98
C GLY A 83 -5.57 23.17 -30.04
N THR A 84 -4.29 23.05 -29.66
CA THR A 84 -3.12 23.21 -30.54
C THR A 84 -2.50 21.89 -31.01
N GLY A 85 -2.95 20.75 -30.50
CA GLY A 85 -2.37 19.44 -30.86
C GLY A 85 -3.19 18.24 -30.43
N LYS A 86 -2.62 17.05 -30.63
CA LYS A 86 -3.22 15.76 -30.28
C LYS A 86 -2.57 15.13 -29.05
N GLY A 87 -1.87 15.92 -28.24
CA GLY A 87 -1.13 15.46 -27.08
C GLY A 87 -2.02 15.15 -25.88
N ILE A 88 -1.54 15.52 -24.71
CA ILE A 88 -2.22 15.30 -23.42
C ILE A 88 -3.42 16.25 -23.30
N GLU A 89 -4.48 15.76 -22.69
CA GLU A 89 -5.58 16.55 -22.17
C GLU A 89 -5.67 16.30 -20.66
N LEU A 90 -5.34 17.33 -19.86
CA LEU A 90 -5.50 17.27 -18.43
C LEU A 90 -6.91 17.70 -18.05
N TYR A 91 -7.74 16.74 -17.68
CA TYR A 91 -9.05 17.00 -17.14
C TYR A 91 -8.99 17.06 -15.62
N ARG A 92 -9.27 18.22 -15.05
CA ARG A 92 -9.33 18.40 -13.60
C ARG A 92 -10.75 18.21 -13.13
N VAL A 93 -10.93 17.25 -12.24
CA VAL A 93 -12.15 17.13 -11.46
C VAL A 93 -11.89 17.83 -10.14
N PRO A 94 -12.33 19.08 -9.93
CA PRO A 94 -12.20 19.73 -8.65
C PRO A 94 -12.95 18.86 -7.63
N LEU A 95 -12.32 18.60 -6.50
CA LEU A 95 -13.07 18.13 -5.33
C LEU A 95 -14.07 19.25 -5.03
N ASP A 96 -15.35 18.93 -5.11
CA ASP A 96 -16.37 19.77 -4.55
C ASP A 96 -16.08 19.86 -3.04
N GLU A 97 -15.61 21.00 -2.57
CA GLU A 97 -15.30 21.24 -1.16
C GLU A 97 -16.51 20.96 -0.26
N ASN A 98 -17.70 20.98 -0.84
CA ASN A 98 -18.95 20.62 -0.17
C ASN A 98 -19.32 19.15 -0.31
N ARG A 99 -18.54 18.35 -1.06
CA ARG A 99 -18.81 16.91 -1.18
C ARG A 99 -18.53 16.22 0.14
N ALA A 100 -19.47 15.43 0.61
CA ALA A 100 -19.23 14.59 1.77
C ALA A 100 -18.19 13.51 1.45
N ALA A 101 -17.24 13.34 2.34
CA ALA A 101 -16.15 12.38 2.20
C ALA A 101 -15.83 11.70 3.54
N ILE A 102 -15.46 10.43 3.49
CA ILE A 102 -14.88 9.72 4.63
C ILE A 102 -13.38 10.00 4.62
N GLU A 103 -12.90 10.80 5.59
CA GLU A 103 -11.49 11.15 5.70
C GLU A 103 -10.67 9.99 6.25
N TYR A 104 -11.23 9.29 7.26
CA TYR A 104 -10.68 8.04 7.74
C TYR A 104 -11.74 7.15 8.39
N PHE A 105 -11.50 5.86 8.31
CA PHE A 105 -12.23 4.84 9.04
C PHE A 105 -11.28 3.65 9.28
N TYR A 106 -10.84 3.47 10.51
CA TYR A 106 -9.91 2.42 10.88
C TYR A 106 -10.20 1.88 12.28
N ALA A 107 -9.55 0.77 12.65
CA ALA A 107 -9.62 0.21 13.98
C ALA A 107 -8.26 0.27 14.67
N ASP A 108 -8.28 0.56 15.97
CA ASP A 108 -7.17 0.35 16.90
C ASP A 108 -7.65 -0.63 17.99
N GLY A 109 -7.21 -1.88 17.87
CA GLY A 109 -7.78 -2.97 18.64
C GLY A 109 -9.28 -3.12 18.41
N THR A 110 -10.08 -2.95 19.46
CA THR A 110 -11.55 -3.00 19.42
C THR A 110 -12.21 -1.64 19.29
N THR A 111 -11.44 -0.59 19.08
CA THR A 111 -11.96 0.77 18.92
C THR A 111 -11.98 1.18 17.46
N LEU A 112 -13.15 1.47 16.94
CA LEU A 112 -13.33 2.05 15.60
C LEU A 112 -13.16 3.57 15.70
N HIS A 113 -12.35 4.14 14.83
CA HIS A 113 -12.17 5.58 14.67
C HIS A 113 -12.69 6.01 13.32
N TYR A 114 -13.41 7.11 13.26
CA TYR A 114 -13.96 7.62 12.01
C TYR A 114 -13.96 9.15 11.98
N LYS A 115 -13.87 9.69 10.76
CA LYS A 115 -14.12 11.09 10.46
C LYS A 115 -14.72 11.23 9.06
N VAL A 116 -15.78 11.98 8.99
CA VAL A 116 -16.53 12.26 7.76
C VAL A 116 -16.73 13.77 7.66
N SER A 117 -16.35 14.34 6.53
CA SER A 117 -16.55 15.76 6.26
C SER A 117 -17.79 16.00 5.40
N ASN A 118 -18.44 17.15 5.60
CA ASN A 118 -19.53 17.68 4.78
C ASN A 118 -20.74 16.75 4.60
N ALA A 119 -20.94 15.77 5.47
CA ALA A 119 -22.10 14.90 5.48
C ALA A 119 -23.23 15.50 6.31
N ASP A 120 -24.48 15.28 5.90
CA ASP A 120 -25.67 15.61 6.67
C ASP A 120 -25.95 14.54 7.72
N GLU A 121 -25.52 13.30 7.44
CA GLU A 121 -25.65 12.16 8.33
C GLU A 121 -24.53 11.15 8.10
N VAL A 122 -24.10 10.47 9.17
CA VAL A 122 -23.14 9.37 9.12
C VAL A 122 -23.81 8.11 9.70
N ARG A 123 -23.64 6.97 9.03
CA ARG A 123 -24.15 5.67 9.51
C ARG A 123 -23.04 4.64 9.59
N LEU A 124 -23.11 3.82 10.64
CA LEU A 124 -22.31 2.60 10.79
C LEU A 124 -23.26 1.40 10.83
N ASN A 125 -23.18 0.49 9.86
CA ASN A 125 -24.07 -0.67 9.72
C ASN A 125 -25.56 -0.29 9.87
N ASN A 126 -26.00 0.76 9.17
CA ASN A 126 -27.34 1.35 9.22
C ASN A 126 -27.69 2.11 10.52
N MET A 127 -26.85 2.08 11.54
CA MET A 127 -27.04 2.86 12.76
C MET A 127 -26.54 4.29 12.53
N LYS A 128 -27.40 5.26 12.76
CA LYS A 128 -27.00 6.68 12.71
C LYS A 128 -26.04 6.99 13.86
N LEU A 129 -24.96 7.70 13.53
CA LEU A 129 -24.00 8.22 14.48
C LEU A 129 -24.35 9.67 14.84
N ASP A 130 -24.14 10.04 16.11
CA ASP A 130 -24.48 11.38 16.59
C ASP A 130 -23.53 12.46 16.08
N ASN A 131 -22.30 12.09 15.72
CA ASN A 131 -21.26 13.01 15.28
C ASN A 131 -20.64 12.56 13.95
N THR A 132 -20.06 13.50 13.25
CA THR A 132 -19.31 13.24 12.00
C THR A 132 -17.87 12.78 12.26
N GLU A 133 -17.37 12.92 13.48
CA GLU A 133 -16.07 12.45 13.92
C GLU A 133 -16.20 11.83 15.32
N GLY A 134 -15.51 10.71 15.55
CA GLY A 134 -15.56 10.06 16.85
C GLY A 134 -14.87 8.69 16.86
N HIS A 135 -15.13 7.99 17.97
CA HIS A 135 -14.68 6.61 18.17
C HIS A 135 -15.77 5.79 18.85
N LEU A 136 -15.78 4.49 18.56
CA LEU A 136 -16.72 3.52 19.12
C LEU A 136 -15.97 2.28 19.57
N CYS A 137 -16.15 1.89 20.84
CA CYS A 137 -15.68 0.59 21.32
C CYS A 137 -16.66 -0.48 20.86
N VAL A 138 -16.17 -1.51 20.17
CA VAL A 138 -16.97 -2.63 19.66
C VAL A 138 -16.48 -3.95 20.24
N GLY A 139 -17.37 -4.87 20.50
CA GLY A 139 -17.00 -6.24 20.86
C GLY A 139 -16.48 -7.00 19.64
N VAL A 140 -15.52 -7.90 19.84
CA VAL A 140 -15.00 -8.79 18.80
C VAL A 140 -15.38 -10.24 19.13
N ASP A 141 -16.65 -10.50 19.44
CA ASP A 141 -17.16 -11.85 19.73
C ASP A 141 -17.19 -12.71 18.49
N LYS A 142 -17.29 -12.07 17.33
CA LYS A 142 -17.26 -12.69 16.00
C LYS A 142 -16.67 -11.72 14.99
N THR A 143 -16.16 -12.26 13.88
CA THR A 143 -15.77 -11.43 12.73
C THR A 143 -16.94 -10.58 12.27
N THR A 144 -16.74 -9.27 12.24
CA THR A 144 -17.79 -8.31 11.88
C THR A 144 -17.31 -7.40 10.75
N ASP A 145 -18.13 -7.27 9.72
CA ASP A 145 -17.95 -6.30 8.63
C ASP A 145 -18.65 -4.99 9.03
N TYR A 146 -17.87 -3.97 9.25
CA TYR A 146 -18.35 -2.62 9.53
C TYR A 146 -18.38 -1.80 8.25
N ARG A 147 -19.53 -1.19 7.99
CA ARG A 147 -19.74 -0.33 6.84
C ARG A 147 -20.08 1.08 7.32
N LEU A 148 -19.16 2.01 7.10
CA LEU A 148 -19.36 3.43 7.34
C LEU A 148 -19.91 4.10 6.08
N GLU A 149 -20.96 4.89 6.21
CA GLU A 149 -21.61 5.59 5.13
C GLU A 149 -21.71 7.08 5.45
N ALA A 150 -21.31 7.91 4.48
CA ALA A 150 -21.60 9.34 4.48
C ALA A 150 -22.83 9.63 3.64
N ILE A 151 -23.80 10.32 4.21
CA ILE A 151 -25.07 10.63 3.57
C ILE A 151 -25.16 12.14 3.40
N LYS A 152 -25.55 12.57 2.20
CA LYS A 152 -25.82 13.96 1.86
C LYS A 152 -27.07 14.05 0.98
N HIS A 153 -27.98 14.95 1.34
CA HIS A 153 -29.27 15.11 0.67
C HIS A 153 -30.01 13.77 0.52
N ASP A 154 -30.10 13.01 1.60
CA ASP A 154 -30.73 11.69 1.71
C ASP A 154 -30.14 10.60 0.80
N LYS A 155 -28.93 10.81 0.26
CA LYS A 155 -28.22 9.84 -0.57
C LYS A 155 -26.90 9.43 0.05
N VAL A 156 -26.57 8.14 -0.01
CA VAL A 156 -25.24 7.64 0.31
C VAL A 156 -24.27 8.13 -0.77
N VAL A 157 -23.32 8.96 -0.40
CA VAL A 157 -22.34 9.57 -1.31
C VAL A 157 -20.92 9.04 -1.14
N ALA A 158 -20.64 8.43 0.01
CA ALA A 158 -19.39 7.70 0.23
C ALA A 158 -19.63 6.51 1.15
N THR A 159 -18.86 5.44 0.94
CA THR A 159 -18.91 4.23 1.76
C THR A 159 -17.50 3.70 1.95
N GLN A 160 -17.17 3.30 3.17
CA GLN A 160 -15.95 2.57 3.48
C GLN A 160 -16.27 1.35 4.33
N ARG A 161 -15.56 0.24 4.07
CA ARG A 161 -15.71 -1.01 4.82
C ARG A 161 -14.45 -1.32 5.61
N LEU A 162 -14.66 -1.92 6.77
CA LEU A 162 -13.61 -2.38 7.67
C LEU A 162 -14.04 -3.73 8.28
N VAL A 163 -13.21 -4.75 8.14
CA VAL A 163 -13.48 -6.07 8.73
C VAL A 163 -12.65 -6.23 9.99
N LEU A 164 -13.30 -6.28 11.16
CA LEU A 164 -12.68 -6.73 12.40
C LEU A 164 -12.82 -8.23 12.53
N ARG A 165 -11.68 -8.93 12.51
CA ARG A 165 -11.64 -10.38 12.62
C ARG A 165 -11.52 -10.80 14.06
N ASN A 166 -12.36 -11.76 14.47
CA ASN A 166 -12.15 -12.49 15.71
C ASN A 166 -11.13 -13.60 15.46
N LEU A 167 -9.88 -13.33 15.73
CA LEU A 167 -8.77 -14.26 15.53
C LEU A 167 -8.35 -14.86 16.87
N GLN A 168 -8.55 -16.17 17.01
CA GLN A 168 -8.03 -16.91 18.15
C GLN A 168 -6.62 -17.42 17.85
N PRO A 169 -5.62 -17.01 18.64
CA PRO A 169 -4.25 -17.53 18.53
C PRO A 169 -4.21 -19.04 18.71
N ILE A 170 -3.52 -19.74 17.80
CA ILE A 170 -3.19 -21.15 17.90
C ILE A 170 -1.74 -21.33 18.34
N ILE A 171 -0.82 -20.62 17.69
CA ILE A 171 0.61 -20.65 17.96
C ILE A 171 1.14 -19.23 17.85
N THR A 172 1.93 -18.80 18.84
CA THR A 172 2.69 -17.55 18.78
C THR A 172 4.18 -17.85 18.89
N CYS A 173 4.94 -17.46 17.87
CA CYS A 173 6.38 -17.63 17.80
C CYS A 173 7.09 -16.30 17.94
N GLN A 174 8.12 -16.24 18.79
CA GLN A 174 9.03 -15.10 18.85
C GLN A 174 10.01 -15.18 17.67
N THR A 175 10.17 -14.11 16.90
CA THR A 175 11.03 -14.17 15.69
C THR A 175 12.48 -14.47 16.03
N LYS A 176 12.96 -14.04 17.20
CA LYS A 176 14.34 -14.35 17.68
C LYS A 176 14.60 -15.84 17.95
N GLU A 177 13.56 -16.66 18.08
CA GLU A 177 13.65 -18.11 18.34
C GLU A 177 13.58 -18.93 17.06
N MET A 178 13.37 -18.28 15.92
CA MET A 178 13.30 -18.91 14.61
C MET A 178 14.68 -19.20 14.06
N LEU A 179 14.76 -20.07 13.05
CA LEU A 179 15.97 -20.26 12.27
C LEU A 179 16.22 -19.01 11.41
N LEU A 180 17.36 -18.36 11.65
CA LEU A 180 17.79 -17.18 10.90
C LEU A 180 18.87 -17.54 9.89
N ASN A 181 18.84 -16.93 8.72
CA ASN A 181 19.87 -17.11 7.70
C ASN A 181 20.08 -15.82 6.88
N GLY A 182 21.26 -15.72 6.26
CA GLY A 182 21.63 -14.60 5.42
C GLY A 182 21.70 -13.27 6.19
N SER A 183 21.00 -12.26 5.72
CA SER A 183 20.97 -10.91 6.32
C SER A 183 20.09 -10.77 7.57
N ALA A 184 19.42 -11.84 8.02
CA ALA A 184 18.56 -11.81 9.21
C ALA A 184 19.40 -11.68 10.49
N THR A 185 19.11 -10.71 11.33
CA THR A 185 19.85 -10.43 12.58
C THR A 185 18.88 -10.14 13.72
N ILE A 186 19.26 -10.58 14.94
CA ILE A 186 18.53 -10.25 16.17
C ILE A 186 19.03 -8.90 16.70
N ASN A 187 18.11 -7.98 17.00
CA ASN A 187 18.39 -6.71 17.65
C ASN A 187 18.36 -6.86 19.17
N GLU A 188 18.88 -5.85 19.89
CA GLU A 188 18.90 -5.83 21.38
C GLU A 188 17.49 -5.90 21.99
N ASP A 189 16.47 -5.36 21.31
CA ASP A 189 15.07 -5.40 21.74
C ASP A 189 14.37 -6.75 21.46
N GLY A 190 15.11 -7.74 20.95
CA GLY A 190 14.61 -9.06 20.63
C GLY A 190 13.86 -9.14 19.30
N SER A 191 13.75 -8.06 18.55
CA SER A 191 13.22 -8.08 17.19
C SER A 191 14.23 -8.68 16.21
N VAL A 192 13.75 -9.19 15.09
CA VAL A 192 14.56 -9.60 13.95
C VAL A 192 14.42 -8.59 12.82
N GLU A 193 15.55 -8.19 12.25
CA GLU A 193 15.62 -7.29 11.11
C GLU A 193 16.55 -7.89 10.04
N PHE A 194 16.19 -7.72 8.78
CA PHE A 194 17.08 -8.07 7.68
C PHE A 194 17.95 -6.85 7.35
N LYS A 195 19.26 -6.95 7.63
CA LYS A 195 20.22 -5.85 7.46
C LYS A 195 21.01 -5.98 6.15
N GLY A 196 20.30 -6.25 5.05
CA GLY A 196 20.89 -6.33 3.72
C GLY A 196 21.07 -4.96 3.08
N GLU A 197 22.10 -4.81 2.23
CA GLU A 197 22.26 -3.70 1.31
C GLU A 197 21.75 -4.09 -0.08
N LYS A 198 21.52 -3.12 -0.97
CA LYS A 198 21.11 -3.41 -2.35
C LYS A 198 22.13 -4.29 -3.04
N GLY A 199 21.69 -5.49 -3.46
CA GLY A 199 22.56 -6.49 -4.11
C GLY A 199 23.21 -7.50 -3.16
N SER A 200 22.95 -7.43 -1.83
CA SER A 200 23.32 -8.49 -0.90
C SER A 200 22.46 -9.74 -1.08
N SER A 201 22.93 -10.87 -0.56
CA SER A 201 22.14 -12.11 -0.51
C SER A 201 20.85 -11.91 0.28
N ASN A 202 19.78 -12.59 -0.14
CA ASN A 202 18.53 -12.65 0.61
C ASN A 202 18.78 -13.19 2.02
N GLY A 203 17.96 -12.73 2.97
CA GLY A 203 17.88 -13.32 4.30
C GLY A 203 16.51 -13.96 4.50
N PHE A 204 16.42 -14.91 5.42
CA PHE A 204 15.13 -15.47 5.79
C PHE A 204 15.08 -15.81 7.29
N ILE A 205 13.86 -15.88 7.78
CA ILE A 205 13.49 -16.55 9.03
C ILE A 205 12.61 -17.74 8.69
N ALA A 206 12.81 -18.87 9.38
CA ALA A 206 12.01 -20.06 9.18
C ALA A 206 11.64 -20.70 10.51
N TRP A 207 10.44 -21.27 10.56
CA TRP A 207 9.91 -21.93 11.75
C TRP A 207 8.99 -23.09 11.38
N LYS A 208 8.74 -23.96 12.34
CA LYS A 208 7.78 -25.06 12.22
C LYS A 208 6.57 -24.77 13.10
N ALA A 209 5.39 -25.04 12.56
CA ALA A 209 4.14 -24.89 13.27
C ALA A 209 3.32 -26.18 13.18
N GLU A 210 2.91 -26.70 14.33
CA GLU A 210 2.03 -27.86 14.37
C GLU A 210 0.57 -27.40 14.35
N ILE A 211 -0.14 -27.74 13.29
CA ILE A 211 -1.50 -27.28 13.01
C ILE A 211 -2.51 -28.40 13.31
N PRO A 212 -3.55 -28.12 14.15
CA PRO A 212 -4.47 -29.16 14.60
C PRO A 212 -5.42 -29.68 13.52
N TYR A 213 -5.77 -28.84 12.55
CA TYR A 213 -6.73 -29.17 11.47
C TYR A 213 -6.35 -28.48 10.17
N THR A 214 -6.50 -29.16 9.03
CA THR A 214 -6.36 -28.55 7.71
C THR A 214 -7.40 -27.44 7.51
N GLY A 215 -7.00 -26.30 6.97
CA GLY A 215 -7.89 -25.21 6.67
C GLY A 215 -7.22 -23.84 6.57
N LYS A 216 -8.07 -22.82 6.53
CA LYS A 216 -7.63 -21.41 6.46
C LYS A 216 -7.27 -20.89 7.84
N TYR A 217 -6.12 -20.26 7.91
CA TYR A 217 -5.55 -19.58 9.07
C TYR A 217 -5.14 -18.16 8.69
N TYR A 218 -4.69 -17.40 9.68
CA TYR A 218 -4.15 -16.06 9.48
C TYR A 218 -2.80 -15.97 10.18
N LEU A 219 -1.81 -15.45 9.46
CA LEU A 219 -0.56 -15.01 10.06
C LEU A 219 -0.75 -13.57 10.51
N ASP A 220 -0.59 -13.33 11.81
CA ASP A 220 -0.55 -12.00 12.40
C ASP A 220 0.90 -11.69 12.74
N ILE A 221 1.51 -10.80 11.98
CA ILE A 221 2.92 -10.43 12.07
C ILE A 221 3.02 -9.08 12.77
N SER A 222 3.58 -9.08 13.98
CA SER A 222 3.87 -7.85 14.72
C SER A 222 5.19 -7.25 14.25
N TYR A 223 5.17 -5.99 13.85
CA TYR A 223 6.33 -5.32 13.26
C TYR A 223 6.42 -3.84 13.65
N GLU A 224 7.60 -3.24 13.40
CA GLU A 224 7.85 -1.81 13.52
C GLU A 224 8.73 -1.35 12.35
N GLY A 225 8.40 -0.21 11.76
CA GLY A 225 9.20 0.42 10.70
C GLY A 225 8.35 0.97 9.56
N GLY A 226 9.02 1.47 8.55
CA GLY A 226 8.39 2.09 7.37
C GLY A 226 9.05 1.66 6.06
N ASN A 227 9.72 0.50 6.04
CA ASN A 227 10.35 0.01 4.83
C ASN A 227 9.29 -0.62 3.90
N PRO A 228 9.12 -0.11 2.67
CA PRO A 228 8.11 -0.59 1.74
C PRO A 228 8.51 -1.88 1.00
N VAL A 229 9.75 -2.38 1.20
CA VAL A 229 10.19 -3.60 0.50
C VAL A 229 9.45 -4.82 1.04
N PRO A 230 8.67 -5.53 0.21
CA PRO A 230 7.91 -6.69 0.64
C PRO A 230 8.82 -7.90 0.90
N SER A 231 8.33 -8.79 1.76
CA SER A 231 8.91 -10.11 1.98
C SER A 231 8.16 -11.18 1.19
N TYR A 232 8.83 -12.31 0.95
CA TYR A 232 8.26 -13.49 0.31
C TYR A 232 7.88 -14.51 1.38
N LEU A 233 6.68 -15.05 1.31
CA LEU A 233 6.18 -16.07 2.22
C LEU A 233 6.16 -17.43 1.53
N TYR A 234 6.75 -18.42 2.18
CA TYR A 234 6.72 -19.83 1.77
C TYR A 234 6.07 -20.68 2.84
N ALA A 235 5.34 -21.70 2.41
CA ALA A 235 4.83 -22.76 3.26
C ALA A 235 5.13 -24.11 2.61
N ASN A 236 5.73 -25.04 3.37
CA ASN A 236 6.08 -26.38 2.92
C ASN A 236 6.89 -26.39 1.59
N GLY A 237 7.83 -25.45 1.47
CA GLY A 237 8.66 -25.25 0.28
C GLY A 237 7.98 -24.54 -0.90
N LYS A 238 6.68 -24.26 -0.85
CA LYS A 238 5.93 -23.59 -1.90
C LYS A 238 5.84 -22.09 -1.62
N LEU A 239 6.06 -21.25 -2.64
CA LEU A 239 5.82 -19.82 -2.57
C LEU A 239 4.32 -19.54 -2.47
N ILE A 240 3.91 -18.85 -1.42
CA ILE A 240 2.53 -18.47 -1.13
C ILE A 240 2.27 -17.02 -1.56
N SER A 241 3.21 -16.11 -1.29
CA SER A 241 3.09 -14.70 -1.65
C SER A 241 4.46 -14.07 -1.86
N GLU A 242 4.57 -13.22 -2.88
CA GLU A 242 5.73 -12.36 -3.14
C GLU A 242 5.58 -10.97 -2.53
N ASN A 243 4.45 -10.70 -1.86
CA ASN A 243 4.11 -9.36 -1.40
C ASN A 243 3.56 -9.37 0.02
N ILE A 244 4.40 -9.73 0.99
CA ILE A 244 4.12 -9.44 2.41
C ILE A 244 4.61 -8.02 2.67
N GLY A 245 3.73 -7.05 2.40
CA GLY A 245 4.02 -5.62 2.49
C GLY A 245 3.54 -5.05 3.81
N TYR A 246 4.39 -4.25 4.45
CA TYR A 246 4.09 -3.64 5.75
C TYR A 246 3.80 -2.16 5.57
N LEU A 247 2.74 -1.67 6.20
CA LEU A 247 2.46 -0.24 6.27
C LEU A 247 3.46 0.44 7.20
N ALA A 248 3.79 1.70 6.92
CA ALA A 248 4.66 2.47 7.80
C ALA A 248 4.00 2.66 9.18
N THR A 249 4.77 2.37 10.23
CA THR A 249 4.38 2.68 11.61
C THR A 249 4.96 4.03 12.03
N THR A 250 4.24 4.81 12.83
CA THR A 250 4.70 6.13 13.30
C THR A 250 5.40 6.03 14.64
N GLY A 251 6.58 6.62 14.74
CA GLY A 251 7.41 6.56 15.96
C GLY A 251 7.85 5.13 16.26
N ASN A 252 7.94 4.78 17.52
CA ASN A 252 8.28 3.42 17.98
C ASN A 252 7.01 2.57 18.23
N LYS A 253 5.93 2.83 17.50
CA LYS A 253 4.70 2.05 17.61
C LYS A 253 4.82 0.78 16.78
N ARG A 254 4.32 -0.31 17.32
CA ARG A 254 4.18 -1.59 16.61
C ARG A 254 2.88 -1.58 15.82
N GLY A 255 2.96 -2.13 14.62
CA GLY A 255 1.81 -2.47 13.79
C GLY A 255 1.65 -3.97 13.66
N ASN A 256 0.49 -4.40 13.19
CA ASN A 256 0.22 -5.80 12.88
C ASN A 256 -0.15 -5.92 11.41
N PHE A 257 0.39 -6.95 10.76
CA PHE A 257 0.05 -7.31 9.39
C PHE A 257 -0.59 -8.70 9.37
N ILE A 258 -1.86 -8.76 8.95
CA ILE A 258 -2.64 -10.00 8.94
C ILE A 258 -2.71 -10.53 7.51
N PHE A 259 -2.24 -11.77 7.31
CA PHE A 259 -2.22 -12.43 6.02
C PHE A 259 -2.94 -13.80 6.08
N PRO A 260 -3.91 -14.07 5.19
CA PRO A 260 -4.58 -15.37 5.12
C PRO A 260 -3.66 -16.44 4.52
N ILE A 261 -3.65 -17.64 5.10
CA ILE A 261 -2.86 -18.78 4.64
C ILE A 261 -3.61 -20.08 4.83
N ASP A 262 -3.53 -20.97 3.85
CA ASP A 262 -4.04 -22.33 3.98
C ASP A 262 -2.92 -23.23 4.49
N LEU A 263 -3.19 -23.94 5.61
CA LEU A 263 -2.25 -24.84 6.26
C LEU A 263 -2.86 -26.24 6.40
N GLU A 264 -2.00 -27.26 6.35
CA GLU A 264 -2.39 -28.65 6.51
C GLU A 264 -2.31 -29.07 7.99
N LYS A 265 -3.09 -30.08 8.38
CA LYS A 265 -2.95 -30.72 9.69
C LYS A 265 -1.53 -31.30 9.85
N GLY A 266 -0.94 -31.11 11.02
CA GLY A 266 0.41 -31.54 11.35
C GLY A 266 1.44 -30.44 11.21
N VAL A 267 2.70 -30.83 11.03
CA VAL A 267 3.82 -29.88 10.99
C VAL A 267 3.90 -29.20 9.64
N ASN A 268 3.80 -27.86 9.63
CA ASN A 268 4.04 -27.01 8.47
C ASN A 268 5.35 -26.28 8.65
N GLU A 269 6.18 -26.25 7.61
CA GLU A 269 7.41 -25.48 7.55
C GLU A 269 7.11 -24.13 6.88
N LEU A 270 7.30 -23.06 7.63
CA LEU A 270 7.03 -21.69 7.19
C LEU A 270 8.35 -20.92 7.06
N ARG A 271 8.46 -20.08 6.05
CA ARG A 271 9.64 -19.24 5.82
C ARG A 271 9.21 -17.86 5.32
N LEU A 272 9.71 -16.83 5.96
CA LEU A 272 9.62 -15.45 5.49
C LEU A 272 10.99 -15.02 5.01
N GLU A 273 11.12 -14.74 3.72
CA GLU A 273 12.36 -14.34 3.05
C GLU A 273 12.29 -12.88 2.64
N HIS A 274 13.38 -12.16 2.84
CA HIS A 274 13.47 -10.76 2.45
C HIS A 274 14.57 -10.57 1.40
N PRO A 275 14.26 -9.90 0.26
CA PRO A 275 15.23 -9.69 -0.81
C PRO A 275 16.30 -8.69 -0.36
N GLY A 276 17.53 -9.12 -0.18
CA GLY A 276 18.79 -8.41 0.06
C GLY A 276 18.76 -6.90 0.29
N ARG A 277 17.89 -6.42 1.20
CA ARG A 277 17.72 -5.03 1.60
C ARG A 277 17.37 -4.97 3.09
N ARG A 278 17.35 -3.75 3.64
CA ARG A 278 16.87 -3.54 5.00
C ARG A 278 15.36 -3.76 5.09
N SER A 279 14.91 -4.47 6.12
CA SER A 279 13.48 -4.71 6.39
C SER A 279 12.94 -3.84 7.53
N ASN A 280 11.68 -4.06 7.87
CA ASN A 280 11.11 -3.67 9.15
C ASN A 280 11.61 -4.61 10.27
N LYS A 281 11.53 -4.16 11.51
CA LYS A 281 11.76 -5.02 12.67
C LYS A 281 10.55 -5.94 12.88
N LEU A 282 10.79 -7.22 13.00
CA LEU A 282 9.77 -8.24 13.24
C LEU A 282 9.89 -8.76 14.68
N TYR A 283 8.78 -8.83 15.40
CA TYR A 283 8.77 -9.24 16.81
C TYR A 283 8.16 -10.62 17.01
N THR A 284 6.92 -10.81 16.60
CA THR A 284 6.17 -12.06 16.75
C THR A 284 5.43 -12.42 15.47
N ILE A 285 5.26 -13.71 15.24
CA ILE A 285 4.33 -14.22 14.22
C ILE A 285 3.36 -15.16 14.94
N THR A 286 2.09 -14.80 14.92
CA THR A 286 1.00 -15.59 15.47
C THR A 286 0.22 -16.25 14.35
N ILE A 287 0.05 -17.57 14.43
CA ILE A 287 -0.90 -18.29 13.60
C ILE A 287 -2.21 -18.32 14.36
N ALA A 288 -3.25 -17.76 13.78
CA ALA A 288 -4.55 -17.64 14.39
C ALA A 288 -5.64 -18.23 13.49
N LYS A 289 -6.73 -18.66 14.10
CA LYS A 289 -7.94 -19.14 13.41
C LYS A 289 -9.07 -18.15 13.62
N GLU A 290 -9.81 -17.87 12.57
CA GLU A 290 -11.00 -17.04 12.63
C GLU A 290 -12.14 -17.82 13.30
N ILE A 291 -12.77 -17.20 14.31
CA ILE A 291 -13.97 -17.70 14.96
C ILE A 291 -15.16 -16.92 14.40
N ASN A 292 -16.10 -17.65 13.84
CA ASN A 292 -17.35 -17.11 13.28
C ASN A 292 -18.48 -17.22 14.29
#